data_56ba7133b5fe166b8c8e4b1c003b7edb
#
_entry.id   56ba7133b5fe166b8c8e4b1c003b7edb
#
_cell.length_a   1.000
_cell.length_b   1.000
_cell.length_c   1.000
_cell.angle_alpha   90.00
_cell.angle_beta   90.00
_cell.angle_gamma   90.00
#
_symmetry.space_group_name_H-M   'P 1'
#
loop_
_entity.id
_entity.type
_entity.pdbx_description
1 polymer ?
#
loop_
_entity_poly.entity_id
_entity_poly.type
_entity_poly.pdbx_seq_one_letter_code
_entity_poly.pdbx_strand_id
1 'polypeptide(L)'
;MNVLVDSDILIEVFRGRDAAIVDAWRALPSPSHALLCSPVSICELWHGVRPAEQNALEALFAALICVPVNAEIGRRAGDYLKRYSKSHSVEIVDGLIAATAAVHGAALWTRNRKHYPMRDFDFYHQPDLR
;
A
#
# COMPACT_ATOMS: atom_id res chain seq x y z
N MET A 1 10.31 6.09 10.22
CA MET A 1 10.23 5.51 8.85
C MET A 1 8.78 5.48 8.41
N ASN A 2 8.52 5.95 7.21
CA ASN A 2 7.19 5.86 6.61
C ASN A 2 7.04 4.53 5.88
N VAL A 3 5.94 3.83 6.14
CA VAL A 3 5.59 2.58 5.46
C VAL A 3 4.26 2.78 4.73
N LEU A 4 4.28 2.67 3.41
CA LEU A 4 3.06 2.71 2.61
C LEU A 4 2.56 1.28 2.44
N VAL A 5 1.34 1.02 2.91
CA VAL A 5 0.75 -0.33 2.92
C VAL A 5 -0.09 -0.50 1.66
N ASP A 6 0.29 -1.46 0.81
CA ASP A 6 -0.44 -1.75 -0.42
C ASP A 6 -1.76 -2.47 -0.12
N SER A 7 -2.67 -2.40 -1.08
CA SER A 7 -4.02 -2.98 -0.95
C SER A 7 -3.99 -4.48 -0.63
N ASP A 8 -3.07 -5.24 -1.23
CA ASP A 8 -3.00 -6.68 -1.01
C ASP A 8 -2.66 -7.03 0.45
N ILE A 9 -1.85 -6.21 1.11
CA ILE A 9 -1.56 -6.35 2.54
C ILE A 9 -2.80 -5.96 3.36
N LEU A 10 -3.42 -4.83 3.05
CA LEU A 10 -4.60 -4.35 3.78
C LEU A 10 -5.76 -5.34 3.70
N ILE A 11 -5.97 -5.96 2.53
CA ILE A 11 -6.99 -7.00 2.36
C ILE A 11 -6.72 -8.17 3.31
N GLU A 12 -5.48 -8.63 3.39
CA GLU A 12 -5.14 -9.76 4.27
C GLU A 12 -5.26 -9.39 5.75
N VAL A 13 -4.90 -8.18 6.15
CA VAL A 13 -5.12 -7.69 7.50
C VAL A 13 -6.61 -7.68 7.83
N PHE A 14 -7.42 -7.15 6.90
CA PHE A 14 -8.87 -7.04 7.08
C PHE A 14 -9.53 -8.41 7.17
N ARG A 15 -9.15 -9.35 6.30
CA ARG A 15 -9.72 -10.70 6.26
C ARG A 15 -9.12 -11.63 7.32
N GLY A 16 -7.92 -11.35 7.81
CA GLY A 16 -7.27 -12.15 8.84
C GLY A 16 -6.87 -13.55 8.39
N ARG A 17 -6.67 -13.78 7.07
CA ARG A 17 -6.38 -15.09 6.51
C ARG A 17 -4.91 -15.47 6.53
N ASP A 18 -4.02 -14.49 6.38
CA ASP A 18 -2.57 -14.71 6.37
C ASP A 18 -2.01 -14.36 7.73
N ALA A 19 -1.71 -15.38 8.53
CA ALA A 19 -1.25 -15.18 9.91
C ALA A 19 0.07 -14.42 9.98
N ALA A 20 0.98 -14.65 9.04
CA ALA A 20 2.28 -13.96 9.04
C ALA A 20 2.09 -12.45 8.81
N ILE A 21 1.20 -12.07 7.90
CA ILE A 21 0.88 -10.65 7.65
C ILE A 21 0.18 -10.04 8.86
N VAL A 22 -0.79 -10.72 9.43
CA VAL A 22 -1.51 -10.22 10.62
C VAL A 22 -0.56 -10.02 11.79
N ASP A 23 0.34 -10.97 12.04
CA ASP A 23 1.35 -10.85 13.09
C ASP A 23 2.30 -9.68 12.85
N ALA A 24 2.77 -9.53 11.60
CA ALA A 24 3.63 -8.40 11.22
C ALA A 24 2.90 -7.06 11.37
N TRP A 25 1.62 -7.00 11.01
CA TRP A 25 0.79 -5.82 11.18
C TRP A 25 0.69 -5.42 12.66
N ARG A 26 0.43 -6.39 13.53
CA ARG A 26 0.30 -6.14 14.98
C ARG A 26 1.61 -5.71 15.63
N ALA A 27 2.74 -6.18 15.09
CA ALA A 27 4.06 -5.82 15.59
C ALA A 27 4.54 -4.45 15.12
N LEU A 28 3.92 -3.90 14.06
CA LEU A 28 4.38 -2.68 13.42
C LEU A 28 4.14 -1.40 14.21
N PRO A 29 3.04 -1.24 14.98
CA PRO A 29 2.84 -0.02 15.75
C PRO A 29 4.02 0.28 16.67
N SER A 30 4.77 1.29 16.29
CA SER A 30 5.99 1.73 16.95
C SER A 30 6.05 3.25 16.78
N PRO A 31 6.55 4.00 17.78
CA PRO A 31 6.74 5.43 17.62
C PRO A 31 7.65 5.81 16.44
N SER A 32 8.46 4.86 15.95
CA SER A 32 9.40 5.11 14.85
C SER A 32 8.79 4.87 13.46
N HIS A 33 7.55 4.36 13.37
CA HIS A 33 6.91 4.05 12.09
C HIS A 33 5.61 4.82 11.92
N ALA A 34 5.46 5.47 10.75
CA ALA A 34 4.18 6.01 10.30
C ALA A 34 3.61 5.08 9.23
N LEU A 35 2.38 4.62 9.43
CA LEU A 35 1.68 3.76 8.48
C LEU A 35 0.82 4.60 7.57
N LEU A 36 1.12 4.56 6.28
CA LEU A 36 0.42 5.35 5.26
C LEU A 36 -0.43 4.44 4.38
N CYS A 37 -1.52 4.99 3.85
CA CYS A 37 -2.26 4.35 2.77
C CYS A 37 -2.63 5.38 1.70
N SER A 38 -2.97 4.88 0.51
CA SER A 38 -3.44 5.71 -0.59
C SER A 38 -4.96 5.64 -0.68
N PRO A 39 -5.64 6.73 -1.12
CA PRO A 39 -7.05 6.67 -1.49
C PRO A 39 -7.35 5.58 -2.53
N VAL A 40 -6.39 5.21 -3.35
CA VAL A 40 -6.51 4.10 -4.30
C VAL A 40 -6.82 2.80 -3.57
N SER A 41 -6.10 2.52 -2.48
CA SER A 41 -6.35 1.32 -1.67
C SER A 41 -7.71 1.38 -0.96
N ILE A 42 -8.11 2.56 -0.49
CA ILE A 42 -9.43 2.75 0.09
C ILE A 42 -10.51 2.39 -0.94
N CYS A 43 -10.37 2.87 -2.17
CA CYS A 43 -11.29 2.57 -3.26
C CYS A 43 -11.38 1.05 -3.51
N GLU A 44 -10.25 0.38 -3.58
CA GLU A 44 -10.21 -1.06 -3.84
C GLU A 44 -10.89 -1.88 -2.73
N LEU A 45 -10.62 -1.55 -1.48
CA LEU A 45 -11.21 -2.28 -0.36
C LEU A 45 -12.69 -1.94 -0.19
N TRP A 46 -13.04 -0.67 -0.33
CA TRP A 46 -14.44 -0.22 -0.18
C TRP A 46 -15.35 -0.80 -1.24
N HIS A 47 -14.85 -0.97 -2.46
CA HIS A 47 -15.60 -1.58 -3.56
C HIS A 47 -16.10 -2.98 -3.20
N GLY A 48 -15.30 -3.76 -2.48
CA GLY A 48 -15.63 -5.14 -2.15
C GLY A 48 -16.21 -5.36 -0.75
N VAL A 49 -16.37 -4.30 0.07
CA VAL A 49 -16.82 -4.47 1.44
C VAL A 49 -18.34 -4.71 1.49
N ARG A 50 -18.77 -5.59 2.40
CA ARG A 50 -20.18 -5.80 2.68
C ARG A 50 -20.68 -4.77 3.68
N PRO A 51 -22.01 -4.42 3.65
CA PRO A 51 -22.53 -3.43 4.61
C PRO A 51 -22.23 -3.75 6.07
N ALA A 52 -22.30 -5.02 6.45
CA ALA A 52 -22.01 -5.43 7.84
C ALA A 52 -20.54 -5.26 8.23
N GLU A 53 -19.65 -5.09 7.26
CA GLU A 53 -18.20 -4.97 7.47
C GLU A 53 -17.71 -3.52 7.41
N GLN A 54 -18.55 -2.57 7.03
CA GLN A 54 -18.14 -1.19 6.78
C GLN A 54 -17.50 -0.53 8.00
N ASN A 55 -18.06 -0.73 9.18
CA ASN A 55 -17.51 -0.15 10.41
C ASN A 55 -16.10 -0.72 10.73
N ALA A 56 -15.90 -2.00 10.53
CA ALA A 56 -14.59 -2.63 10.73
C ALA A 56 -13.55 -2.10 9.73
N LEU A 57 -13.96 -1.90 8.49
CA LEU A 57 -13.05 -1.35 7.47
C LEU A 57 -12.70 0.11 7.76
N GLU A 58 -13.66 0.91 8.20
CA GLU A 58 -13.39 2.29 8.63
C GLU A 58 -12.41 2.33 9.80
N ALA A 59 -12.54 1.39 10.74
CA ALA A 59 -11.60 1.29 11.86
C ALA A 59 -10.18 0.95 11.37
N LEU A 60 -10.06 0.09 10.37
CA LEU A 60 -8.75 -0.21 9.77
C LEU A 60 -8.15 1.04 9.14
N PHE A 61 -8.91 1.78 8.34
CA PHE A 61 -8.42 3.01 7.71
C PHE A 61 -8.03 4.07 8.74
N ALA A 62 -8.77 4.14 9.85
CA ALA A 62 -8.47 5.09 10.93
C ALA A 62 -7.13 4.83 11.61
N ALA A 63 -6.58 3.62 11.50
CA ALA A 63 -5.26 3.27 12.00
C ALA A 63 -4.13 3.73 11.07
N LEU A 64 -4.46 4.28 9.92
CA LEU A 64 -3.52 4.68 8.87
C LEU A 64 -3.61 6.18 8.61
N ILE A 65 -2.52 6.73 8.09
CA ILE A 65 -2.53 8.10 7.56
C ILE A 65 -2.80 8.00 6.07
N CYS A 66 -3.95 8.49 5.62
CA CYS A 66 -4.28 8.54 4.20
C CYS A 66 -3.57 9.73 3.56
N VAL A 67 -2.70 9.47 2.58
CA VAL A 67 -1.97 10.52 1.87
C VAL A 67 -2.64 10.81 0.53
N PRO A 68 -2.94 12.08 0.22
CA PRO A 68 -3.68 12.41 -1.00
C PRO A 68 -2.90 12.09 -2.26
N VAL A 69 -3.61 11.72 -3.32
CA VAL A 69 -3.04 11.63 -4.67
C VAL A 69 -3.09 13.03 -5.28
N ASN A 70 -1.94 13.69 -5.33
CA ASN A 70 -1.83 15.05 -5.87
C ASN A 70 -1.26 15.04 -7.29
N ALA A 71 -1.06 16.24 -7.86
CA ALA A 71 -0.55 16.38 -9.23
C ALA A 71 0.86 15.82 -9.40
N GLU A 72 1.72 15.97 -8.40
CA GLU A 72 3.09 15.42 -8.43
C GLU A 72 3.06 13.91 -8.52
N ILE A 73 2.24 13.27 -7.69
CA ILE A 73 2.07 11.81 -7.71
C ILE A 73 1.50 11.37 -9.06
N GLY A 74 0.50 12.09 -9.58
CA GLY A 74 -0.09 11.77 -10.88
C GLY A 74 0.93 11.82 -12.01
N ARG A 75 1.78 12.84 -12.06
CA ARG A 75 2.82 12.95 -13.08
C ARG A 75 3.87 11.85 -12.97
N ARG A 76 4.31 11.55 -11.76
CA ARG A 76 5.30 10.48 -11.54
C ARG A 76 4.72 9.12 -11.92
N ALA A 77 3.48 8.85 -11.57
CA ALA A 77 2.79 7.63 -11.99
C ALA A 77 2.73 7.51 -13.52
N GLY A 78 2.44 8.61 -14.21
CA GLY A 78 2.46 8.64 -15.66
C GLY A 78 3.82 8.30 -16.25
N ASP A 79 4.89 8.80 -15.65
CA ASP A 79 6.26 8.47 -16.05
C ASP A 79 6.57 6.98 -15.86
N TYR A 80 6.13 6.39 -14.74
CA TYR A 80 6.27 4.95 -14.53
C TYR A 80 5.53 4.13 -15.57
N LEU A 81 4.32 4.53 -15.92
CA LEU A 81 3.55 3.83 -16.96
C LEU A 81 4.23 3.88 -18.31
N LYS A 82 4.79 5.04 -18.69
CA LYS A 82 5.57 5.16 -19.92
C LYS A 82 6.73 4.19 -19.96
N ARG A 83 7.41 4.00 -18.83
CA ARG A 83 8.61 3.19 -18.73
C ARG A 83 8.32 1.70 -18.59
N TYR A 84 7.28 1.32 -17.84
CA TYR A 84 7.10 -0.05 -17.39
C TYR A 84 5.80 -0.74 -17.81
N SER A 85 4.82 -0.02 -18.40
CA SER A 85 3.52 -0.64 -18.70
C SER A 85 3.63 -1.80 -19.70
N LYS A 86 4.52 -1.69 -20.69
CA LYS A 86 4.69 -2.76 -21.70
C LYS A 86 5.62 -3.87 -21.21
N SER A 87 6.71 -3.52 -20.54
CA SER A 87 7.72 -4.50 -20.14
C SER A 87 7.34 -5.30 -18.89
N HIS A 88 6.59 -4.70 -17.97
CA HIS A 88 6.28 -5.27 -16.66
C HIS A 88 4.79 -5.27 -16.34
N SER A 89 3.94 -4.95 -17.31
CA SER A 89 2.48 -4.89 -17.13
C SER A 89 2.03 -4.02 -15.95
N VAL A 90 2.75 -2.93 -15.69
CA VAL A 90 2.39 -1.98 -14.63
C VAL A 90 1.11 -1.26 -15.03
N GLU A 91 0.11 -1.31 -14.17
CA GLU A 91 -1.18 -0.65 -14.38
C GLU A 91 -1.24 0.70 -13.64
N ILE A 92 -2.29 1.48 -13.90
CA ILE A 92 -2.48 2.80 -13.29
C ILE A 92 -2.42 2.72 -11.77
N VAL A 93 -3.08 1.73 -11.18
CA VAL A 93 -3.10 1.54 -9.71
C VAL A 93 -1.70 1.34 -9.18
N ASP A 94 -0.91 0.47 -9.82
CA ASP A 94 0.47 0.21 -9.41
C ASP A 94 1.32 1.47 -9.53
N GLY A 95 1.16 2.21 -10.62
CA GLY A 95 1.89 3.45 -10.84
C GLY A 95 1.59 4.51 -9.77
N LEU A 96 0.34 4.64 -9.39
CA LEU A 96 -0.07 5.60 -8.36
C LEU A 96 0.45 5.21 -6.97
N ILE A 97 0.43 3.93 -6.63
CA ILE A 97 0.98 3.44 -5.35
C ILE A 97 2.50 3.65 -5.32
N ALA A 98 3.19 3.26 -6.39
CA ALA A 98 4.64 3.45 -6.50
C ALA A 98 5.04 4.93 -6.37
N ALA A 99 4.32 5.80 -7.09
CA ALA A 99 4.58 7.25 -7.05
C ALA A 99 4.35 7.82 -5.64
N THR A 100 3.35 7.34 -4.94
CA THR A 100 3.08 7.75 -3.55
C THR A 100 4.25 7.37 -2.65
N ALA A 101 4.76 6.15 -2.77
CA ALA A 101 5.92 5.70 -2.00
C ALA A 101 7.14 6.58 -2.29
N ALA A 102 7.44 6.85 -3.56
CA ALA A 102 8.59 7.64 -3.95
C ALA A 102 8.50 9.09 -3.45
N VAL A 103 7.34 9.74 -3.64
CA VAL A 103 7.15 11.15 -3.24
C VAL A 103 7.23 11.31 -1.73
N HIS A 104 6.72 10.37 -0.96
CA HIS A 104 6.72 10.45 0.50
C HIS A 104 7.95 9.82 1.16
N GLY A 105 8.90 9.32 0.37
CA GLY A 105 10.07 8.64 0.94
C GLY A 105 9.68 7.44 1.78
N ALA A 106 8.61 6.73 1.40
CA ALA A 106 8.08 5.60 2.15
C ALA A 106 8.59 4.28 1.60
N ALA A 107 8.79 3.31 2.49
CA ALA A 107 9.00 1.92 2.08
C ALA A 107 7.65 1.28 1.74
N LEU A 108 7.57 0.60 0.61
CA LEU A 108 6.33 -0.04 0.17
C LEU A 108 6.21 -1.45 0.76
N TRP A 109 5.11 -1.70 1.47
CA TRP A 109 4.78 -3.04 1.95
C TRP A 109 3.76 -3.68 1.01
N THR A 110 4.22 -4.66 0.24
CA THR A 110 3.43 -5.37 -0.77
C THR A 110 3.87 -6.83 -0.87
N ARG A 111 2.97 -7.71 -1.30
CA ARG A 111 3.30 -9.08 -1.66
C ARG A 111 3.63 -9.23 -3.15
N ASN A 112 3.30 -8.23 -3.97
CA ASN A 112 3.42 -8.30 -5.43
C ASN A 112 4.57 -7.43 -5.95
N ARG A 113 5.79 -7.67 -5.43
CA ARG A 113 6.96 -6.87 -5.81
C ARG A 113 7.22 -6.86 -7.31
N LYS A 114 6.85 -7.91 -8.04
CA LYS A 114 7.01 -7.99 -9.49
C LYS A 114 6.22 -6.90 -10.24
N HIS A 115 5.18 -6.34 -9.64
CA HIS A 115 4.42 -5.23 -10.21
C HIS A 115 5.08 -3.87 -9.98
N TYR A 116 6.20 -3.84 -9.25
CA TYR A 116 6.89 -2.62 -8.85
C TYR A 116 8.37 -2.69 -9.24
N PRO A 117 8.69 -2.58 -10.55
CA PRO A 117 10.08 -2.61 -11.03
C PRO A 117 10.86 -1.32 -10.78
N MET A 118 10.22 -0.30 -10.20
CA MET A 118 10.82 1.00 -9.95
C MET A 118 11.96 0.89 -8.93
N ARG A 119 12.93 1.80 -9.01
CA ARG A 119 14.14 1.76 -8.18
C ARG A 119 14.29 2.97 -7.27
N ASP A 120 13.33 3.88 -7.26
CA ASP A 120 13.40 5.13 -6.53
C ASP A 120 12.65 5.12 -5.20
N PHE A 121 12.32 3.95 -4.71
CA PHE A 121 11.83 3.72 -3.35
C PHE A 121 12.22 2.32 -2.89
N ASP A 122 12.17 2.09 -1.57
CA ASP A 122 12.49 0.79 -0.98
C ASP A 122 11.24 -0.01 -0.68
N PHE A 123 11.39 -1.33 -0.58
CA PHE A 123 10.32 -2.20 -0.06
C PHE A 123 10.47 -2.35 1.46
N TYR A 124 9.33 -2.43 2.14
CA TYR A 124 9.30 -2.84 3.53
C TYR A 124 9.36 -4.36 3.60
N HIS A 125 10.30 -4.86 4.39
CA HIS A 125 10.47 -6.29 4.61
C HIS A 125 9.85 -6.64 5.96
N GLN A 126 8.67 -7.34 5.91
CA GLN A 126 8.04 -7.75 7.14
C GLN A 126 8.93 -8.73 7.90
N PRO A 127 9.02 -8.59 9.24
CA PRO A 127 9.83 -9.51 10.03
C PRO A 127 9.21 -10.91 10.02
N ASP A 128 10.09 -11.92 10.11
CA ASP A 128 9.68 -13.29 10.36
C ASP A 128 9.51 -13.44 11.87
N LEU A 129 8.26 -13.54 12.31
CA LEU A 129 7.90 -13.63 13.72
C LEU A 129 7.60 -15.08 14.14
N ARG A 130 7.87 -16.05 13.26
CA ARG A 130 7.53 -17.46 13.50
C ARG A 130 8.76 -18.33 13.63
#